data_4b7faeb0984498bafaac837343e8d1f5
#
_entry.id   4b7faeb0984498bafaac837343e8d1f5
#
_cell.length_a   1.000
_cell.length_b   1.000
_cell.length_c   1.000
_cell.angle_alpha   90.00
_cell.angle_beta   90.00
_cell.angle_gamma   90.00
#
_symmetry.space_group_name_H-M   'P 1'
#
loop_
_entity.id
_entity.type
_entity.pdbx_description
1 polymer ?
#
loop_
_entity_poly.entity_id
_entity_poly.type
_entity_poly.pdbx_seq_one_letter_code
_entity_poly.pdbx_strand_id
1 'polypeptide(L)'
;MIMLILAASWRSVLRRQLKFLWASNMSTDSEVPVKVPRLSERLVWVDLEMTGLNIEKEEIMEAAVIVTDSELNIVAEGPNLILKVDDKVLDSMNNWCKEHHGKSGLTEGCRKSTTSLSAAEDQLLQFVTQHTEKGKAPLAGNSVHADKKFLDKFMPKLMKHLHYRIVDVSTIKELCRRWYPEEFVASPTKKLSHRALDDIKESIEELKYYKSTIFK
;
A
#
# COMPACT_ATOMS: atom_id res chain seq x y z
N MET A 1 -28.04 32.16 55.23
CA MET A 1 -26.73 32.30 54.51
C MET A 1 -25.59 31.54 55.22
N ILE A 2 -25.84 30.31 55.75
CA ILE A 2 -24.81 29.49 56.48
C ILE A 2 -24.76 28.03 55.95
N MET A 3 -25.55 27.62 54.95
CA MET A 3 -25.59 26.25 54.47
C MET A 3 -24.78 25.94 53.17
N LEU A 4 -24.00 26.89 52.64
CA LEU A 4 -23.26 26.72 51.38
C LEU A 4 -21.74 26.57 51.54
N ILE A 5 -21.19 26.62 52.76
CA ILE A 5 -19.74 26.58 53.00
C ILE A 5 -19.23 25.17 53.42
N LEU A 6 -20.12 24.27 53.82
CA LEU A 6 -19.72 22.90 54.27
C LEU A 6 -19.65 21.85 53.12
N ALA A 7 -20.14 22.14 51.93
CA ALA A 7 -20.12 21.18 50.82
C ALA A 7 -18.78 21.17 50.03
N ALA A 8 -17.95 22.21 50.14
CA ALA A 8 -16.68 22.29 49.40
C ALA A 8 -15.51 21.56 50.08
N SER A 9 -15.59 21.36 51.41
CA SER A 9 -14.53 20.72 52.22
C SER A 9 -14.48 19.20 52.02
N TRP A 10 -15.62 18.55 51.78
CA TRP A 10 -15.69 17.07 51.69
C TRP A 10 -15.25 16.53 50.31
N ARG A 11 -15.32 17.31 49.29
CA ARG A 11 -14.85 16.89 47.94
C ARG A 11 -13.34 16.89 47.81
N SER A 12 -12.61 17.68 48.57
CA SER A 12 -11.13 17.73 48.54
C SER A 12 -10.49 16.59 49.32
N VAL A 13 -11.13 16.09 50.38
CA VAL A 13 -10.64 15.00 51.21
C VAL A 13 -10.83 13.64 50.51
N LEU A 14 -11.97 13.43 49.87
CA LEU A 14 -12.23 12.21 49.06
C LEU A 14 -11.33 12.07 47.82
N ARG A 15 -10.94 13.21 47.20
CA ARG A 15 -10.01 13.18 46.06
C ARG A 15 -8.57 12.85 46.47
N ARG A 16 -8.16 13.15 47.71
CA ARG A 16 -6.82 12.80 48.22
C ARG A 16 -6.71 11.35 48.66
N GLN A 17 -7.76 10.76 49.20
CA GLN A 17 -7.73 9.34 49.61
C GLN A 17 -7.85 8.38 48.41
N LEU A 18 -8.58 8.75 47.37
CA LEU A 18 -8.65 7.94 46.11
C LEU A 18 -7.35 7.97 45.29
N LYS A 19 -6.53 9.03 45.41
CA LYS A 19 -5.20 9.06 44.78
C LYS A 19 -4.17 8.17 45.49
N PHE A 20 -4.30 7.92 46.81
CA PHE A 20 -3.39 7.06 47.56
C PHE A 20 -3.66 5.57 47.41
N LEU A 21 -4.91 5.17 47.16
CA LEU A 21 -5.29 3.76 46.89
C LEU A 21 -4.99 3.31 45.48
N TRP A 22 -4.76 4.22 44.52
CA TRP A 22 -4.44 3.89 43.14
C TRP A 22 -2.91 3.81 42.88
N ALA A 23 -2.10 4.31 43.78
CA ALA A 23 -0.64 4.33 43.63
C ALA A 23 0.07 3.09 44.20
N SER A 24 -0.62 2.19 44.90
CA SER A 24 -0.01 1.02 45.52
C SER A 24 -0.14 -0.31 44.76
N ASN A 25 -0.71 -0.30 43.54
CA ASN A 25 -0.82 -1.48 42.70
C ASN A 25 -0.16 -1.28 41.29
N MET A 26 0.87 -0.48 41.19
CA MET A 26 1.72 -0.49 40.00
C MET A 26 2.92 -1.40 40.25
N SER A 27 2.73 -2.69 40.05
CA SER A 27 3.84 -3.58 39.70
C SER A 27 4.43 -3.12 38.40
N THR A 28 5.71 -2.75 38.44
CA THR A 28 6.52 -2.36 37.27
C THR A 28 6.88 -3.60 36.48
N ASP A 29 5.93 -4.11 35.69
CA ASP A 29 6.24 -4.87 34.50
C ASP A 29 5.80 -4.00 33.31
N SER A 30 6.76 -3.28 32.74
CA SER A 30 6.62 -2.61 31.46
C SER A 30 6.61 -3.69 30.36
N GLU A 31 5.53 -4.45 30.28
CA GLU A 31 5.22 -5.17 29.03
C GLU A 31 4.98 -4.11 27.96
N VAL A 32 6.01 -3.89 27.12
CA VAL A 32 5.81 -3.22 25.85
C VAL A 32 4.70 -4.00 25.14
N PRO A 33 3.53 -3.41 24.83
CA PRO A 33 2.47 -4.13 24.18
C PRO A 33 3.00 -4.70 22.87
N VAL A 34 3.14 -6.01 22.78
CA VAL A 34 3.46 -6.69 21.53
C VAL A 34 2.33 -6.35 20.58
N LYS A 35 2.63 -5.46 19.63
CA LYS A 35 1.67 -5.03 18.61
C LYS A 35 1.40 -6.24 17.71
N VAL A 36 0.34 -7.00 18.03
CA VAL A 36 -0.08 -8.12 17.19
C VAL A 36 -0.43 -7.56 15.81
N PRO A 37 0.23 -8.02 14.73
CA PRO A 37 -0.05 -7.54 13.39
C PRO A 37 -1.52 -7.81 13.04
N ARG A 38 -2.33 -6.75 12.93
CA ARG A 38 -3.75 -6.88 12.57
C ARG A 38 -3.88 -7.04 11.07
N LEU A 39 -4.58 -8.08 10.62
CA LEU A 39 -4.92 -8.28 9.21
C LEU A 39 -5.64 -7.06 8.61
N SER A 40 -6.39 -6.33 9.43
CA SER A 40 -7.12 -5.12 9.05
C SER A 40 -6.26 -3.88 8.81
N GLU A 41 -4.97 -3.90 9.17
CA GLU A 41 -4.04 -2.77 9.00
C GLU A 41 -3.05 -3.00 7.84
N ARG A 42 -3.24 -4.07 7.06
CA ARG A 42 -2.35 -4.41 5.93
C ARG A 42 -2.62 -3.53 4.72
N LEU A 43 -1.56 -3.36 3.91
CA LEU A 43 -1.63 -2.72 2.59
C LEU A 43 -1.38 -3.78 1.52
N VAL A 44 -2.13 -3.70 0.43
CA VAL A 44 -1.93 -4.52 -0.78
C VAL A 44 -1.30 -3.66 -1.84
N TRP A 45 -0.02 -3.87 -2.07
CA TRP A 45 0.75 -3.18 -3.09
C TRP A 45 0.57 -3.90 -4.41
N VAL A 46 0.15 -3.18 -5.43
CA VAL A 46 0.05 -3.69 -6.79
C VAL A 46 0.71 -2.69 -7.73
N ASP A 47 1.43 -3.21 -8.70
CA ASP A 47 1.97 -2.47 -9.82
C ASP A 47 1.68 -3.24 -11.11
N LEU A 48 1.29 -2.53 -12.14
CA LEU A 48 0.97 -3.06 -13.45
C LEU A 48 1.88 -2.46 -14.50
N GLU A 49 2.35 -3.30 -15.42
CA GLU A 49 2.84 -2.83 -16.70
C GLU A 49 1.74 -2.96 -17.74
N MET A 50 1.53 -1.93 -18.54
CA MET A 50 0.47 -1.85 -19.53
C MET A 50 1.02 -1.46 -20.91
N THR A 51 0.30 -1.81 -21.97
CA THR A 51 0.65 -1.42 -23.34
C THR A 51 0.52 0.08 -23.58
N GLY A 52 -0.09 0.81 -22.64
CA GLY A 52 -0.27 2.25 -22.58
C GLY A 52 -1.31 2.62 -21.52
N LEU A 53 -1.72 3.89 -21.46
CA LEU A 53 -2.59 4.39 -20.39
C LEU A 53 -4.05 4.60 -20.80
N ASN A 54 -4.40 4.33 -22.06
CA ASN A 54 -5.78 4.45 -22.54
C ASN A 54 -6.57 3.16 -22.25
N ILE A 55 -7.34 3.15 -21.18
CA ILE A 55 -8.09 1.99 -20.71
C ILE A 55 -9.06 1.38 -21.74
N GLU A 56 -9.43 2.12 -22.79
CA GLU A 56 -10.33 1.62 -23.83
C GLU A 56 -9.61 0.83 -24.93
N LYS A 57 -8.27 0.90 -24.98
CA LYS A 57 -7.47 0.30 -26.05
C LYS A 57 -6.33 -0.57 -25.52
N GLU A 58 -5.88 -0.28 -24.33
CA GLU A 58 -4.65 -0.86 -23.79
C GLU A 58 -4.93 -2.04 -22.87
N GLU A 59 -3.96 -2.92 -22.75
CA GLU A 59 -4.04 -4.16 -22.00
C GLU A 59 -2.97 -4.24 -20.92
N ILE A 60 -3.20 -5.09 -19.90
CA ILE A 60 -2.24 -5.39 -18.86
C ILE A 60 -1.22 -6.40 -19.40
N MET A 61 0.06 -6.08 -19.27
CA MET A 61 1.21 -6.91 -19.67
C MET A 61 1.82 -7.69 -18.51
N GLU A 62 1.96 -7.04 -17.35
CA GLU A 62 2.52 -7.64 -16.13
C GLU A 62 1.71 -7.15 -14.93
N ALA A 63 1.58 -8.00 -13.92
CA ALA A 63 0.97 -7.65 -12.64
C ALA A 63 1.74 -8.31 -11.50
N ALA A 64 2.15 -7.52 -10.52
CA ALA A 64 2.80 -7.99 -9.30
C ALA A 64 2.05 -7.54 -8.07
N VAL A 65 2.18 -8.30 -6.96
CA VAL A 65 1.54 -7.98 -5.69
C VAL A 65 2.46 -8.27 -4.51
N ILE A 66 2.48 -7.36 -3.55
CA ILE A 66 3.11 -7.53 -2.23
C ILE A 66 2.10 -7.14 -1.16
N VAL A 67 2.15 -7.80 0.00
CA VAL A 67 1.39 -7.40 1.18
C VAL A 67 2.35 -6.95 2.27
N THR A 68 2.10 -5.76 2.84
CA THR A 68 2.82 -5.26 4.01
C THR A 68 1.91 -5.13 5.22
N ASP A 69 2.52 -5.05 6.40
CA ASP A 69 1.85 -4.59 7.62
C ASP A 69 1.74 -3.05 7.65
N SER A 70 1.22 -2.50 8.74
CA SER A 70 1.10 -1.04 8.96
C SER A 70 2.44 -0.34 9.13
N GLU A 71 3.50 -1.08 9.47
CA GLU A 71 4.87 -0.56 9.61
C GLU A 71 5.67 -0.64 8.30
N LEU A 72 5.02 -1.08 7.22
CA LEU A 72 5.59 -1.31 5.89
C LEU A 72 6.58 -2.49 5.81
N ASN A 73 6.55 -3.40 6.79
CA ASN A 73 7.31 -4.65 6.67
C ASN A 73 6.59 -5.58 5.69
N ILE A 74 7.35 -6.19 4.78
CA ILE A 74 6.80 -7.17 3.84
C ILE A 74 6.34 -8.39 4.63
N VAL A 75 5.04 -8.67 4.57
CA VAL A 75 4.41 -9.85 5.18
C VAL A 75 4.46 -11.02 4.21
N ALA A 76 4.21 -10.76 2.93
CA ALA A 76 4.27 -11.76 1.87
C ALA A 76 4.53 -11.12 0.51
N GLU A 77 5.38 -11.76 -0.29
CA GLU A 77 5.56 -11.46 -1.70
C GLU A 77 4.69 -12.43 -2.51
N GLY A 78 3.83 -11.88 -3.34
CA GLY A 78 2.90 -12.63 -4.17
C GLY A 78 3.46 -12.95 -5.56
N PRO A 79 2.61 -13.47 -6.44
CA PRO A 79 3.01 -13.75 -7.78
C PRO A 79 3.37 -12.48 -8.55
N ASN A 80 4.37 -12.63 -9.43
CA ASN A 80 4.69 -11.70 -10.50
C ASN A 80 4.32 -12.37 -11.83
N LEU A 81 3.27 -11.89 -12.48
CA LEU A 81 2.62 -12.56 -13.59
C LEU A 81 2.78 -11.76 -14.88
N ILE A 82 3.43 -12.35 -15.86
CA ILE A 82 3.44 -11.82 -17.24
C ILE A 82 2.23 -12.43 -17.96
N LEU A 83 1.39 -11.57 -18.54
CA LEU A 83 0.15 -11.96 -19.20
C LEU A 83 0.39 -12.19 -20.70
N LYS A 84 -0.42 -13.06 -21.29
CA LYS A 84 -0.48 -13.20 -22.74
C LYS A 84 -1.17 -11.96 -23.33
N VAL A 85 -0.48 -11.29 -24.24
CA VAL A 85 -1.01 -10.16 -25.03
C VAL A 85 -0.86 -10.49 -26.51
N ASP A 86 -1.85 -10.12 -27.32
CA ASP A 86 -1.84 -10.36 -28.76
C ASP A 86 -0.75 -9.52 -29.45
N ASP A 87 -0.07 -10.09 -30.45
CA ASP A 87 0.98 -9.41 -31.19
C ASP A 87 0.51 -8.09 -31.80
N LYS A 88 -0.74 -8.01 -32.27
CA LYS A 88 -1.31 -6.78 -32.83
C LYS A 88 -1.36 -5.65 -31.80
N VAL A 89 -1.67 -5.99 -30.55
CA VAL A 89 -1.72 -5.01 -29.45
C VAL A 89 -0.30 -4.58 -29.10
N LEU A 90 0.65 -5.52 -28.94
CA LEU A 90 2.06 -5.24 -28.70
C LEU A 90 2.67 -4.36 -29.80
N ASP A 91 2.35 -4.66 -31.05
CA ASP A 91 2.85 -3.89 -32.19
C ASP A 91 2.19 -2.51 -32.35
N SER A 92 1.04 -2.29 -31.73
CA SER A 92 0.33 -1.00 -31.70
C SER A 92 0.78 -0.05 -30.59
N MET A 93 1.56 -0.52 -29.61
CA MET A 93 2.09 0.31 -28.52
C MET A 93 2.78 1.57 -29.05
N ASN A 94 2.72 2.66 -28.27
CA ASN A 94 3.50 3.85 -28.55
C ASN A 94 5.02 3.59 -28.46
N ASN A 95 5.83 4.50 -29.01
CA ASN A 95 7.29 4.32 -29.06
C ASN A 95 7.92 4.16 -27.69
N TRP A 96 7.43 4.90 -26.68
CA TRP A 96 7.94 4.81 -25.31
C TRP A 96 7.74 3.40 -24.73
N CYS A 97 6.50 2.87 -24.82
CA CYS A 97 6.18 1.51 -24.34
C CYS A 97 6.99 0.45 -25.09
N LYS A 98 7.08 0.55 -26.43
CA LYS A 98 7.88 -0.38 -27.25
C LYS A 98 9.34 -0.41 -26.80
N GLU A 99 9.94 0.76 -26.58
CA GLU A 99 11.33 0.87 -26.16
C GLU A 99 11.55 0.27 -24.76
N HIS A 100 10.74 0.69 -23.76
CA HIS A 100 10.94 0.30 -22.37
C HIS A 100 10.59 -1.17 -22.13
N HIS A 101 9.43 -1.64 -22.63
CA HIS A 101 9.06 -3.06 -22.52
C HIS A 101 9.92 -3.97 -23.39
N GLY A 102 10.47 -3.45 -24.49
CA GLY A 102 11.45 -4.17 -25.29
C GLY A 102 12.79 -4.35 -24.55
N LYS A 103 13.31 -3.28 -23.94
CA LYS A 103 14.55 -3.33 -23.16
C LYS A 103 14.46 -4.21 -21.91
N SER A 104 13.32 -4.17 -21.19
CA SER A 104 13.09 -5.03 -20.03
C SER A 104 12.79 -6.50 -20.39
N GLY A 105 12.59 -6.81 -21.68
CA GLY A 105 12.22 -8.13 -22.17
C GLY A 105 10.75 -8.49 -21.95
N LEU A 106 9.93 -7.56 -21.43
CA LEU A 106 8.53 -7.81 -21.13
C LEU A 106 7.70 -8.08 -22.37
N THR A 107 7.94 -7.37 -23.48
CA THR A 107 7.25 -7.61 -24.77
C THR A 107 7.39 -9.06 -25.23
N GLU A 108 8.60 -9.60 -25.17
CA GLU A 108 8.86 -11.00 -25.55
C GLU A 108 8.30 -11.97 -24.49
N GLY A 109 8.31 -11.57 -23.22
CA GLY A 109 7.66 -12.31 -22.14
C GLY A 109 6.17 -12.47 -22.40
N CYS A 110 5.48 -11.41 -22.81
CA CYS A 110 4.05 -11.43 -23.17
C CYS A 110 3.76 -12.35 -24.36
N ARG A 111 4.60 -12.34 -25.39
CA ARG A 111 4.46 -13.24 -26.54
C ARG A 111 4.51 -14.71 -26.15
N LYS A 112 5.41 -15.06 -25.25
CA LYS A 112 5.63 -16.43 -24.76
C LYS A 112 4.67 -16.86 -23.65
N SER A 113 4.06 -15.91 -22.98
CA SER A 113 3.16 -16.22 -21.87
C SER A 113 1.93 -16.99 -22.32
N THR A 114 1.44 -17.85 -21.45
CA THR A 114 0.17 -18.58 -21.57
C THR A 114 -0.84 -18.11 -20.50
N THR A 115 -0.46 -17.18 -19.64
CA THR A 115 -1.31 -16.69 -18.56
C THR A 115 -2.36 -15.74 -19.11
N SER A 116 -3.62 -16.14 -19.02
CA SER A 116 -4.73 -15.27 -19.38
C SER A 116 -5.01 -14.23 -18.28
N LEU A 117 -5.67 -13.13 -18.65
CA LEU A 117 -6.11 -12.10 -17.70
C LEU A 117 -6.94 -12.67 -16.54
N SER A 118 -7.90 -13.57 -16.84
CA SER A 118 -8.73 -14.21 -15.81
C SER A 118 -7.91 -15.09 -14.87
N ALA A 119 -6.94 -15.85 -15.40
CA ALA A 119 -6.06 -16.68 -14.57
C ALA A 119 -5.14 -15.83 -13.69
N ALA A 120 -4.70 -14.67 -14.20
CA ALA A 120 -3.91 -13.72 -13.40
C ALA A 120 -4.75 -13.12 -12.27
N GLU A 121 -5.98 -12.67 -12.54
CA GLU A 121 -6.89 -12.17 -11.50
C GLU A 121 -7.14 -13.21 -10.41
N ASP A 122 -7.43 -14.45 -10.78
CA ASP A 122 -7.71 -15.52 -9.82
C ASP A 122 -6.49 -15.84 -8.95
N GLN A 123 -5.27 -15.84 -9.50
CA GLN A 123 -4.02 -16.05 -8.74
C GLN A 123 -3.74 -14.89 -7.78
N LEU A 124 -3.89 -13.63 -8.24
CA LEU A 124 -3.72 -12.45 -7.39
C LEU A 124 -4.76 -12.43 -6.27
N LEU A 125 -6.02 -12.71 -6.58
CA LEU A 125 -7.10 -12.76 -5.61
C LEU A 125 -6.86 -13.87 -4.57
N GLN A 126 -6.46 -15.06 -5.00
CA GLN A 126 -6.13 -16.16 -4.10
C GLN A 126 -5.04 -15.76 -3.11
N PHE A 127 -3.96 -15.15 -3.60
CA PHE A 127 -2.89 -14.67 -2.73
C PHE A 127 -3.36 -13.60 -1.76
N VAL A 128 -4.07 -12.58 -2.23
CA VAL A 128 -4.54 -11.47 -1.39
C VAL A 128 -5.52 -11.94 -0.32
N THR A 129 -6.42 -12.89 -0.63
CA THR A 129 -7.38 -13.43 0.33
C THR A 129 -6.74 -14.24 1.45
N GLN A 130 -5.56 -14.84 1.21
CA GLN A 130 -4.80 -15.54 2.25
C GLN A 130 -4.16 -14.58 3.27
N HIS A 131 -3.93 -13.33 2.86
CA HIS A 131 -3.17 -12.37 3.65
C HIS A 131 -4.00 -11.17 4.13
N THR A 132 -5.22 -10.97 3.68
CA THR A 132 -6.05 -9.81 4.04
C THR A 132 -7.51 -10.20 4.26
N GLU A 133 -8.19 -9.39 5.09
CA GLU A 133 -9.64 -9.49 5.25
C GLU A 133 -10.35 -8.67 4.18
N LYS A 134 -11.47 -9.20 3.69
CA LYS A 134 -12.30 -8.51 2.68
C LYS A 134 -12.72 -7.12 3.14
N GLY A 135 -12.50 -6.13 2.29
CA GLY A 135 -12.88 -4.74 2.50
C GLY A 135 -12.02 -3.98 3.52
N LYS A 136 -10.87 -4.54 3.96
CA LYS A 136 -10.01 -3.90 4.97
C LYS A 136 -8.74 -3.30 4.39
N ALA A 137 -8.00 -4.06 3.61
CA ALA A 137 -6.70 -3.63 3.06
C ALA A 137 -6.89 -2.72 1.84
N PRO A 138 -6.41 -1.48 1.85
CA PRO A 138 -6.43 -0.61 0.69
C PRO A 138 -5.36 -1.04 -0.34
N LEU A 139 -5.64 -0.73 -1.60
CA LEU A 139 -4.66 -0.76 -2.68
C LEU A 139 -3.59 0.30 -2.44
N ALA A 140 -2.32 -0.06 -2.58
CA ALA A 140 -1.17 0.84 -2.42
C ALA A 140 -0.25 0.77 -3.63
N GLY A 141 0.45 1.85 -3.92
CA GLY A 141 1.44 1.95 -4.99
C GLY A 141 1.85 3.38 -5.29
N ASN A 142 2.64 3.57 -6.33
CA ASN A 142 3.08 4.87 -6.80
C ASN A 142 2.26 5.27 -8.03
N SER A 143 1.57 6.40 -7.99
CA SER A 143 0.57 6.78 -9.02
C SER A 143 -0.50 5.70 -9.24
N VAL A 144 -0.80 4.95 -8.21
CA VAL A 144 -1.64 3.74 -8.21
C VAL A 144 -3.08 3.98 -8.68
N HIS A 145 -3.48 5.24 -8.79
CA HIS A 145 -4.75 5.61 -9.41
C HIS A 145 -4.84 5.19 -10.88
N ALA A 146 -3.69 5.09 -11.58
CA ALA A 146 -3.63 4.60 -12.95
C ALA A 146 -3.87 3.09 -12.99
N ASP A 147 -3.15 2.34 -12.16
CA ASP A 147 -3.33 0.88 -12.02
C ASP A 147 -4.75 0.54 -11.60
N LYS A 148 -5.29 1.31 -10.64
CA LYS A 148 -6.66 1.11 -10.17
C LYS A 148 -7.69 1.14 -11.30
N LYS A 149 -7.54 2.03 -12.30
CA LYS A 149 -8.46 2.09 -13.44
C LYS A 149 -8.45 0.79 -14.24
N PHE A 150 -7.27 0.22 -14.48
CA PHE A 150 -7.13 -1.07 -15.16
C PHE A 150 -7.66 -2.21 -14.30
N LEU A 151 -7.35 -2.22 -13.00
CA LEU A 151 -7.86 -3.23 -12.07
C LEU A 151 -9.38 -3.19 -11.95
N ASP A 152 -10.00 -2.01 -11.86
CA ASP A 152 -11.46 -1.86 -11.80
C ASP A 152 -12.15 -2.46 -13.05
N LYS A 153 -11.55 -2.28 -14.23
CA LYS A 153 -12.09 -2.78 -15.49
C LYS A 153 -11.79 -4.26 -15.72
N PHE A 154 -10.56 -4.67 -15.49
CA PHE A 154 -10.04 -5.96 -15.93
C PHE A 154 -9.91 -7.01 -14.84
N MET A 155 -9.87 -6.58 -13.55
CA MET A 155 -9.74 -7.46 -12.37
C MET A 155 -10.75 -7.09 -11.27
N PRO A 156 -12.06 -7.07 -11.59
CA PRO A 156 -13.09 -6.58 -10.66
C PRO A 156 -13.29 -7.47 -9.43
N LYS A 157 -12.96 -8.76 -9.47
CA LYS A 157 -13.03 -9.66 -8.32
C LYS A 157 -11.98 -9.26 -7.27
N LEU A 158 -10.75 -8.96 -7.71
CA LEU A 158 -9.68 -8.49 -6.86
C LEU A 158 -10.08 -7.16 -6.20
N MET A 159 -10.57 -6.20 -6.97
CA MET A 159 -10.99 -4.89 -6.46
C MET A 159 -12.16 -4.97 -5.48
N LYS A 160 -13.10 -5.90 -5.65
CA LYS A 160 -14.20 -6.16 -4.69
C LYS A 160 -13.73 -6.75 -3.36
N HIS A 161 -12.54 -7.32 -3.31
CA HIS A 161 -11.93 -7.80 -2.07
C HIS A 161 -11.26 -6.68 -1.29
N LEU A 162 -10.66 -5.70 -1.98
CA LEU A 162 -9.92 -4.61 -1.38
C LEU A 162 -10.83 -3.55 -0.73
N HIS A 163 -10.23 -2.70 0.09
CA HIS A 163 -10.90 -1.50 0.60
C HIS A 163 -11.04 -0.47 -0.53
N TYR A 164 -12.08 0.35 -0.54
CA TYR A 164 -12.33 1.34 -1.59
C TYR A 164 -11.32 2.50 -1.65
N ARG A 165 -10.62 2.79 -0.53
CA ARG A 165 -9.57 3.81 -0.47
C ARG A 165 -8.27 3.26 -1.06
N ILE A 166 -7.39 4.19 -1.47
CA ILE A 166 -6.04 3.87 -1.93
C ILE A 166 -5.00 4.56 -1.05
N VAL A 167 -3.78 4.03 -1.05
CA VAL A 167 -2.59 4.69 -0.51
C VAL A 167 -1.67 4.95 -1.70
N ASP A 168 -1.66 6.20 -2.17
CA ASP A 168 -0.85 6.62 -3.32
C ASP A 168 0.39 7.36 -2.82
N VAL A 169 1.56 6.74 -2.96
CA VAL A 169 2.86 7.29 -2.54
C VAL A 169 3.18 8.57 -3.28
N SER A 170 2.75 8.70 -4.56
CA SER A 170 2.95 9.91 -5.34
C SER A 170 2.26 11.13 -4.73
N THR A 171 1.15 10.96 -4.02
CA THR A 171 0.51 12.04 -3.27
C THR A 171 1.41 12.54 -2.16
N ILE A 172 2.00 11.64 -1.38
CA ILE A 172 2.94 12.01 -0.29
C ILE A 172 4.17 12.69 -0.87
N LYS A 173 4.74 12.15 -1.96
CA LYS A 173 5.85 12.72 -2.70
C LYS A 173 5.57 14.17 -3.15
N GLU A 174 4.40 14.42 -3.74
CA GLU A 174 4.01 15.75 -4.20
C GLU A 174 3.82 16.75 -3.04
N LEU A 175 3.35 16.31 -1.88
CA LEU A 175 3.26 17.13 -0.68
C LEU A 175 4.66 17.38 -0.08
N CYS A 176 5.49 16.35 0.01
CA CYS A 176 6.89 16.47 0.45
C CYS A 176 7.65 17.49 -0.41
N ARG A 177 7.56 17.42 -1.73
CA ARG A 177 8.18 18.36 -2.64
C ARG A 177 7.81 19.82 -2.36
N ARG A 178 6.60 20.09 -1.87
CA ARG A 178 6.11 21.45 -1.61
C ARG A 178 6.43 21.96 -0.20
N TRP A 179 6.34 21.07 0.78
CA TRP A 179 6.38 21.45 2.18
C TRP A 179 7.71 21.10 2.86
N TYR A 180 8.44 20.14 2.30
CA TYR A 180 9.71 19.60 2.82
C TYR A 180 10.72 19.42 1.67
N PRO A 181 11.16 20.53 1.00
CA PRO A 181 11.99 20.43 -0.21
C PRO A 181 13.34 19.78 0.04
N GLU A 182 13.92 19.92 1.22
CA GLU A 182 15.20 19.31 1.59
C GLU A 182 15.06 17.79 1.69
N GLU A 183 14.04 17.31 2.37
CA GLU A 183 13.72 15.89 2.50
C GLU A 183 13.33 15.28 1.14
N PHE A 184 12.67 16.05 0.28
CA PHE A 184 12.36 15.60 -1.07
C PHE A 184 13.62 15.34 -1.89
N VAL A 185 14.61 16.22 -1.83
CA VAL A 185 15.91 16.06 -2.54
C VAL A 185 16.69 14.87 -2.00
N ALA A 186 16.59 14.59 -0.68
CA ALA A 186 17.24 13.47 -0.02
C ALA A 186 16.50 12.12 -0.17
N SER A 187 15.32 12.12 -0.82
CA SER A 187 14.54 10.90 -0.99
C SER A 187 15.25 9.86 -1.88
N PRO A 188 14.99 8.55 -1.68
CA PRO A 188 15.62 7.49 -2.47
C PRO A 188 15.39 7.66 -3.96
N THR A 189 16.46 7.56 -4.75
CA THR A 189 16.38 7.59 -6.21
C THR A 189 15.94 6.22 -6.73
N LYS A 190 14.86 6.18 -7.53
CA LYS A 190 14.40 4.95 -8.17
C LYS A 190 15.30 4.54 -9.33
N LYS A 191 15.50 3.23 -9.49
CA LYS A 191 16.29 2.64 -10.58
C LYS A 191 15.53 2.62 -11.91
N LEU A 192 14.19 2.72 -11.86
CA LEU A 192 13.30 2.71 -13.03
C LEU A 192 13.52 1.45 -13.88
N SER A 193 13.50 0.29 -13.24
CA SER A 193 13.70 -1.00 -13.92
C SER A 193 12.52 -1.37 -14.83
N HIS A 194 11.37 -0.72 -14.64
CA HIS A 194 10.11 -1.02 -15.34
C HIS A 194 9.77 -2.51 -15.27
N ARG A 195 9.88 -3.06 -14.06
CA ARG A 195 9.46 -4.40 -13.68
C ARG A 195 8.60 -4.28 -12.42
N ALA A 196 7.35 -4.70 -12.54
CA ALA A 196 6.31 -4.47 -11.54
C ALA A 196 6.74 -4.83 -10.10
N LEU A 197 7.39 -5.96 -9.88
CA LEU A 197 7.80 -6.37 -8.53
C LEU A 197 8.90 -5.46 -7.93
N ASP A 198 9.85 -5.01 -8.76
CA ASP A 198 10.93 -4.13 -8.31
C ASP A 198 10.37 -2.74 -8.00
N ASP A 199 9.46 -2.24 -8.85
CA ASP A 199 8.83 -0.93 -8.70
C ASP A 199 7.94 -0.86 -7.44
N ILE A 200 7.28 -1.98 -7.07
CA ILE A 200 6.62 -2.11 -5.76
C ILE A 200 7.61 -1.96 -4.61
N LYS A 201 8.73 -2.69 -4.63
CA LYS A 201 9.74 -2.63 -3.56
C LYS A 201 10.31 -1.24 -3.40
N GLU A 202 10.62 -0.56 -4.50
CA GLU A 202 11.08 0.83 -4.49
C GLU A 202 10.02 1.78 -3.92
N SER A 203 8.73 1.55 -4.23
CA SER A 203 7.63 2.36 -3.70
C SER A 203 7.41 2.17 -2.20
N ILE A 204 7.60 0.95 -1.68
CA ILE A 204 7.59 0.66 -0.23
C ILE A 204 8.74 1.39 0.47
N GLU A 205 9.96 1.32 -0.06
CA GLU A 205 11.12 2.01 0.52
C GLU A 205 10.95 3.53 0.46
N GLU A 206 10.41 4.07 -0.62
CA GLU A 206 10.08 5.49 -0.72
C GLU A 206 9.07 5.92 0.36
N LEU A 207 8.01 5.15 0.61
CA LEU A 207 7.04 5.45 1.66
C LEU A 207 7.64 5.30 3.06
N LYS A 208 8.52 4.32 3.30
CA LYS A 208 9.27 4.20 4.57
C LYS A 208 10.11 5.43 4.85
N TYR A 209 10.78 5.94 3.82
CA TYR A 209 11.55 7.17 3.92
C TYR A 209 10.67 8.33 4.37
N TYR A 210 9.54 8.59 3.68
CA TYR A 210 8.63 9.66 4.06
C TYR A 210 8.06 9.45 5.47
N LYS A 211 7.70 8.20 5.82
CA LYS A 211 7.21 7.87 7.14
C LYS A 211 8.19 8.28 8.24
N SER A 212 9.48 8.07 8.03
CA SER A 212 10.51 8.36 9.05
C SER A 212 10.95 9.82 9.08
N THR A 213 10.80 10.57 7.98
CA THR A 213 11.34 11.93 7.84
C THR A 213 10.30 13.02 8.00
N ILE A 214 9.09 12.86 7.45
CA ILE A 214 8.08 13.93 7.43
C ILE A 214 6.85 13.66 8.32
N PHE A 215 6.56 12.40 8.67
CA PHE A 215 5.48 12.10 9.62
C PHE A 215 6.04 12.01 11.04
N LYS A 216 5.45 12.80 11.95
CA LYS A 216 5.83 12.88 13.37
C LYS A 216 4.83 12.13 14.24
#